data_1dd45cdf586b87b3795f0743ffa2ca34
#
_entry.id   1dd45cdf586b87b3795f0743ffa2ca34
#
_cell.length_a   1.000
_cell.length_b   1.000
_cell.length_c   1.000
_cell.angle_alpha   90.00
_cell.angle_beta   90.00
_cell.angle_gamma   90.00
#
_symmetry.space_group_name_H-M   'P 1'
#
loop_
_entity.id
_entity.type
_entity.pdbx_description
1 polymer ?
#
loop_
_entity_poly.entity_id
_entity_poly.type
_entity_poly.pdbx_seq_one_letter_code
_entity_poly.pdbx_strand_id
1 'polypeptide(L)'
;MDLVNKAGAKPISLVIEDDEDLSDIFCEALGAAGYETEVIRNGDDAIARLHMVTPDVVILDMHLPNVTGAEILHYIRSEKRMAFTNVVVTTADAIMGEQVRESADFVLIKPISFGQLRDLTARLNPIDPEE
;
A
#
# COMPACT_ATOMS: atom_id res chain seq x y z
N MET A 1 -4.05 -9.23 -23.44
CA MET A 1 -4.38 -9.05 -22.98
C MET A 1 -4.71 -8.62 -22.49
N ASP A 2 -4.72 -8.38 -22.12
CA ASP A 2 -5.12 -7.95 -21.51
C ASP A 2 -5.63 -7.85 -20.82
N LEU A 3 -5.64 -8.01 -20.67
CA LEU A 3 -6.01 -7.99 -19.82
C LEU A 3 -6.45 -7.15 -19.20
N VAL A 4 -6.30 -6.97 -19.35
CA VAL A 4 -6.33 -6.10 -18.76
C VAL A 4 -7.35 -5.35 -18.23
N ASN A 5 -7.48 -4.30 -17.97
CA ASN A 5 -8.45 -3.55 -17.36
C ASN A 5 -9.72 -3.56 -18.07
N LYS A 6 -10.50 -4.55 -17.78
CA LYS A 6 -11.83 -4.62 -18.28
C LYS A 6 -12.71 -3.68 -17.51
N ALA A 7 -13.77 -3.25 -18.14
CA ALA A 7 -14.76 -2.43 -17.47
C ALA A 7 -15.20 -3.15 -16.20
N GLY A 8 -15.19 -2.45 -15.09
CA GLY A 8 -15.57 -3.00 -13.80
C GLY A 8 -14.43 -3.58 -13.00
N ALA A 9 -13.24 -3.70 -13.60
CA ALA A 9 -12.08 -4.18 -12.86
C ALA A 9 -11.69 -3.13 -11.82
N LYS A 10 -11.32 -3.59 -10.63
CA LYS A 10 -10.88 -2.71 -9.56
C LYS A 10 -9.37 -2.59 -9.54
N PRO A 11 -8.85 -1.46 -9.12
CA PRO A 11 -7.41 -1.36 -8.89
C PRO A 11 -7.00 -2.25 -7.73
N ILE A 12 -5.73 -2.60 -7.70
CA ILE A 12 -5.19 -3.56 -6.74
C ILE A 12 -4.41 -2.82 -5.68
N SER A 13 -4.63 -3.18 -4.42
CA SER A 13 -3.84 -2.65 -3.32
C SER A 13 -3.33 -3.79 -2.46
N LEU A 14 -2.16 -3.57 -1.86
CA LEU A 14 -1.59 -4.48 -0.87
C LEU A 14 -1.47 -3.74 0.45
N VAL A 15 -1.90 -4.38 1.53
CA VAL A 15 -1.71 -3.88 2.89
C VAL A 15 -0.65 -4.77 3.53
N ILE A 16 0.51 -4.19 3.80
CA ILE A 16 1.64 -4.91 4.40
C ILE A 16 1.75 -4.44 5.84
N GLU A 17 1.16 -5.21 6.74
CA GLU A 17 0.99 -4.83 8.14
C GLU A 17 0.84 -6.10 8.97
N ASP A 18 1.65 -6.28 10.03
CA ASP A 18 1.61 -7.49 10.82
C ASP A 18 0.56 -7.46 11.93
N ASP A 19 0.06 -6.29 12.31
CA ASP A 19 -0.99 -6.18 13.32
C ASP A 19 -2.33 -6.55 12.69
N GLU A 20 -2.99 -7.56 13.26
CA GLU A 20 -4.20 -8.10 12.66
C GLU A 20 -5.33 -7.08 12.65
N ASP A 21 -5.54 -6.39 13.76
CA ASP A 21 -6.62 -5.41 13.86
C ASP A 21 -6.41 -4.25 12.90
N LEU A 22 -5.18 -3.73 12.83
CA LEU A 22 -4.88 -2.63 11.92
C LEU A 22 -5.03 -3.06 10.46
N SER A 23 -4.54 -4.25 10.12
CA SER A 23 -4.63 -4.70 8.73
C SER A 23 -6.08 -4.87 8.31
N ASP A 24 -6.95 -5.32 9.23
CA ASP A 24 -8.38 -5.44 8.93
C ASP A 24 -8.99 -4.07 8.66
N ILE A 25 -8.68 -3.08 9.50
CA ILE A 25 -9.21 -1.73 9.33
C ILE A 25 -8.72 -1.13 8.02
N PHE A 26 -7.43 -1.29 7.73
CA PHE A 26 -6.86 -0.75 6.49
C PHE A 26 -7.46 -1.43 5.27
N CYS A 27 -7.67 -2.75 5.34
CA CYS A 27 -8.28 -3.49 4.24
C CYS A 27 -9.68 -2.99 3.96
N GLU A 28 -10.47 -2.74 5.03
CA GLU A 28 -11.81 -2.22 4.87
C GLU A 28 -11.82 -0.81 4.29
N ALA A 29 -10.86 0.02 4.71
CA ALA A 29 -10.75 1.38 4.18
C ALA A 29 -10.46 1.38 2.69
N LEU A 30 -9.56 0.51 2.25
CA LEU A 30 -9.21 0.41 0.84
C LEU A 30 -10.36 -0.18 0.03
N GLY A 31 -11.08 -1.15 0.60
CA GLY A 31 -12.27 -1.67 -0.06
C GLY A 31 -13.31 -0.59 -0.28
N ALA A 32 -13.52 0.26 0.74
CA ALA A 32 -14.45 1.38 0.64
C ALA A 32 -13.98 2.42 -0.39
N ALA A 33 -12.68 2.49 -0.63
CA ALA A 33 -12.12 3.41 -1.62
C ALA A 33 -12.09 2.81 -3.03
N GLY A 34 -12.59 1.60 -3.20
CA GLY A 34 -12.74 0.99 -4.52
C GLY A 34 -11.67 0.01 -4.93
N TYR A 35 -10.83 -0.44 -4.01
CA TYR A 35 -9.73 -1.35 -4.34
C TYR A 35 -10.08 -2.80 -4.04
N GLU A 36 -9.48 -3.68 -4.80
CA GLU A 36 -9.36 -5.08 -4.43
C GLU A 36 -8.09 -5.21 -3.62
N THR A 37 -8.20 -5.68 -2.37
CA THR A 37 -7.11 -5.55 -1.40
C THR A 37 -6.67 -6.91 -0.89
N GLU A 38 -5.37 -7.07 -0.78
CA GLU A 38 -4.77 -8.27 -0.21
C GLU A 38 -3.93 -7.84 0.99
N VAL A 39 -4.02 -8.59 2.09
CA VAL A 39 -3.26 -8.31 3.31
C VAL A 39 -2.08 -9.28 3.38
N ILE A 40 -0.90 -8.74 3.66
CA ILE A 40 0.33 -9.51 3.83
C ILE A 40 0.95 -9.09 5.15
N ARG A 41 1.36 -10.07 5.97
CA ARG A 41 1.67 -9.78 7.36
C ARG A 41 3.16 -9.86 7.70
N ASN A 42 4.01 -10.14 6.71
CA ASN A 42 5.46 -10.13 6.94
C ASN A 42 6.18 -9.72 5.68
N GLY A 43 7.44 -9.32 5.84
CA GLY A 43 8.19 -8.76 4.75
C GLY A 43 8.60 -9.77 3.69
N ASP A 44 8.88 -11.02 4.09
CA ASP A 44 9.27 -12.04 3.12
C ASP A 44 8.14 -12.32 2.14
N ASP A 45 6.93 -12.50 2.66
CA ASP A 45 5.77 -12.75 1.81
C ASP A 45 5.46 -11.53 0.95
N ALA A 46 5.71 -10.34 1.49
CA ALA A 46 5.47 -9.11 0.73
C ALA A 46 6.39 -9.03 -0.50
N ILE A 47 7.68 -9.31 -0.31
CA ILE A 47 8.62 -9.31 -1.42
C ILE A 47 8.23 -10.37 -2.45
N ALA A 48 7.89 -11.58 -1.97
CA ALA A 48 7.49 -12.65 -2.89
C ALA A 48 6.27 -12.24 -3.71
N ARG A 49 5.29 -11.61 -3.05
CA ARG A 49 4.08 -11.21 -3.75
C ARG A 49 4.34 -10.08 -4.74
N LEU A 50 5.21 -9.14 -4.37
CA LEU A 50 5.55 -8.02 -5.25
C LEU A 50 6.30 -8.45 -6.50
N HIS A 51 6.95 -9.62 -6.48
CA HIS A 51 7.52 -10.20 -7.70
C HIS A 51 6.43 -10.62 -8.68
N MET A 52 5.23 -10.87 -8.22
CA MET A 52 4.17 -11.46 -9.03
C MET A 52 3.08 -10.48 -9.43
N VAL A 53 2.91 -9.38 -8.69
CA VAL A 53 1.86 -8.42 -8.98
C VAL A 53 2.44 -7.01 -9.00
N THR A 54 1.77 -6.13 -9.72
CA THR A 54 2.10 -4.71 -9.74
C THR A 54 0.90 -3.96 -9.16
N PRO A 55 0.92 -3.66 -7.85
CA PRO A 55 -0.22 -3.00 -7.24
C PRO A 55 -0.27 -1.52 -7.61
N ASP A 56 -1.46 -0.95 -7.52
CA ASP A 56 -1.65 0.48 -7.70
C ASP A 56 -1.28 1.24 -6.45
N VAL A 57 -1.57 0.66 -5.27
CA VAL A 57 -1.26 1.26 -3.97
C VAL A 57 -0.72 0.19 -3.04
N VAL A 58 0.30 0.55 -2.28
CA VAL A 58 0.84 -0.30 -1.20
C VAL A 58 0.76 0.51 0.09
N ILE A 59 0.11 -0.06 1.11
CA ILE A 59 0.14 0.48 2.46
C ILE A 59 1.22 -0.31 3.19
N LEU A 60 2.27 0.37 3.62
CA LEU A 60 3.50 -0.29 4.07
C LEU A 60 3.85 0.14 5.48
N ASP A 61 3.75 -0.79 6.43
CA ASP A 61 4.21 -0.58 7.80
C ASP A 61 5.74 -0.65 7.82
N MET A 62 6.36 0.29 8.52
CA MET A 62 7.81 0.32 8.62
C MET A 62 8.36 -0.67 9.63
N HIS A 63 7.53 -1.17 10.54
CA HIS A 63 7.96 -2.09 11.60
C HIS A 63 7.42 -3.49 11.35
N LEU A 64 8.09 -4.22 10.48
CA LEU A 64 7.72 -5.59 10.12
C LEU A 64 8.78 -6.56 10.62
N PRO A 65 8.38 -7.80 10.92
CA PRO A 65 9.37 -8.82 11.23
C PRO A 65 10.13 -9.23 9.97
N ASN A 66 11.37 -9.65 10.15
CA ASN A 66 12.26 -10.18 9.11
C ASN A 66 12.69 -9.09 8.13
N VAL A 67 12.07 -9.01 6.96
CA VAL A 67 12.38 -7.96 5.99
C VAL A 67 11.67 -6.68 6.41
N THR A 68 12.42 -5.59 6.56
CA THR A 68 11.88 -4.35 7.08
C THR A 68 11.07 -3.59 6.03
N GLY A 69 10.23 -2.66 6.51
CA GLY A 69 9.50 -1.80 5.59
C GLY A 69 10.42 -0.98 4.71
N ALA A 70 11.56 -0.53 5.25
CA ALA A 70 12.51 0.25 4.46
C ALA A 70 13.08 -0.58 3.31
N GLU A 71 13.36 -1.86 3.54
CA GLU A 71 13.86 -2.74 2.49
C GLU A 71 12.81 -2.96 1.41
N ILE A 72 11.54 -3.12 1.81
CA ILE A 72 10.46 -3.29 0.86
C ILE A 72 10.28 -2.03 0.01
N LEU A 73 10.32 -0.86 0.66
CA LEU A 73 10.20 0.41 -0.05
C LEU A 73 11.32 0.55 -1.08
N HIS A 74 12.56 0.21 -0.67
CA HIS A 74 13.69 0.25 -1.58
C HIS A 74 13.48 -0.67 -2.77
N TYR A 75 12.97 -1.87 -2.53
CA TYR A 75 12.69 -2.82 -3.59
C TYR A 75 11.69 -2.24 -4.58
N ILE A 76 10.58 -1.68 -4.07
CA ILE A 76 9.55 -1.12 -4.95
C ILE A 76 10.13 -0.01 -5.82
N ARG A 77 10.93 0.88 -5.22
CA ARG A 77 11.47 2.02 -5.95
C ARG A 77 12.54 1.63 -6.96
N SER A 78 13.15 0.45 -6.81
CA SER A 78 14.14 -0.01 -7.77
C SER A 78 13.54 -0.80 -8.94
N GLU A 79 12.23 -1.09 -8.90
CA GLU A 79 11.56 -1.84 -9.96
C GLU A 79 10.82 -0.91 -10.89
N LYS A 80 11.23 -0.92 -12.18
CA LYS A 80 10.63 0.00 -13.16
C LYS A 80 9.14 -0.24 -13.35
N ARG A 81 8.71 -1.50 -13.27
CA ARG A 81 7.30 -1.82 -13.47
C ARG A 81 6.41 -1.24 -12.36
N MET A 82 7.01 -0.85 -11.24
CA MET A 82 6.28 -0.24 -10.12
C MET A 82 6.52 1.27 -10.02
N ALA A 83 6.96 1.89 -11.11
CA ALA A 83 7.25 3.32 -11.11
C ALA A 83 6.04 4.16 -10.69
N PHE A 84 4.84 3.71 -11.01
CA PHE A 84 3.63 4.45 -10.70
C PHE A 84 2.85 3.86 -9.52
N THR A 85 3.42 2.86 -8.83
CA THR A 85 2.81 2.35 -7.61
C THR A 85 2.91 3.42 -6.52
N ASN A 86 1.77 3.79 -5.96
CA ASN A 86 1.75 4.72 -4.83
C ASN A 86 2.06 3.96 -3.56
N VAL A 87 3.04 4.43 -2.79
CA VAL A 87 3.39 3.80 -1.52
C VAL A 87 3.03 4.75 -0.38
N VAL A 88 2.13 4.29 0.47
CA VAL A 88 1.72 5.00 1.67
C VAL A 88 2.40 4.31 2.85
N VAL A 89 3.40 4.96 3.42
CA VAL A 89 4.12 4.43 4.57
C VAL A 89 3.34 4.74 5.83
N THR A 90 3.25 3.76 6.73
CA THR A 90 2.63 3.96 8.04
C THR A 90 3.65 3.65 9.12
N THR A 91 3.71 4.47 10.15
CA THR A 91 4.66 4.28 11.24
C THR A 91 4.19 5.04 12.47
N ALA A 92 4.53 4.51 13.65
CA ALA A 92 4.34 5.24 14.89
C ALA A 92 5.54 6.15 15.18
N ASP A 93 6.61 6.02 14.41
CA ASP A 93 7.86 6.75 14.65
C ASP A 93 7.99 7.88 13.62
N ALA A 94 7.77 9.12 14.09
CA ALA A 94 7.78 10.28 13.19
C ALA A 94 9.17 10.53 12.60
N ILE A 95 10.23 10.18 13.34
CA ILE A 95 11.58 10.36 12.82
C ILE A 95 11.83 9.41 11.66
N MET A 96 11.46 8.14 11.82
CA MET A 96 11.59 7.19 10.75
C MET A 96 10.74 7.59 9.54
N GLY A 97 9.52 8.11 9.79
CA GLY A 97 8.69 8.60 8.72
C GLY A 97 9.36 9.69 7.91
N GLU A 98 10.04 10.60 8.60
CA GLU A 98 10.75 11.68 7.91
C GLU A 98 11.90 11.14 7.07
N GLN A 99 12.58 10.10 7.56
CA GLN A 99 13.72 9.53 6.86
C GLN A 99 13.34 8.89 5.53
N VAL A 100 12.10 8.42 5.39
CA VAL A 100 11.66 7.74 4.17
C VAL A 100 10.75 8.61 3.31
N ARG A 101 10.53 9.87 3.72
CA ARG A 101 9.54 10.73 3.07
C ARG A 101 9.80 10.92 1.58
N GLU A 102 11.06 11.00 1.18
CA GLU A 102 11.38 11.23 -0.23
C GLU A 102 11.12 10.00 -1.09
N SER A 103 11.16 8.82 -0.50
CA SER A 103 10.96 7.58 -1.24
C SER A 103 9.50 7.13 -1.25
N ALA A 104 8.71 7.58 -0.30
CA ALA A 104 7.29 7.26 -0.21
C ALA A 104 6.48 8.37 -0.87
N ASP A 105 5.29 8.01 -1.33
CA ASP A 105 4.37 9.04 -1.84
C ASP A 105 3.67 9.74 -0.69
N PHE A 106 3.37 9.02 0.38
CA PHE A 106 2.75 9.58 1.58
C PHE A 106 3.29 8.88 2.80
N VAL A 107 3.38 9.62 3.90
CA VAL A 107 3.75 9.06 5.20
C VAL A 107 2.65 9.43 6.18
N LEU A 108 2.06 8.43 6.81
CA LEU A 108 1.02 8.60 7.81
C LEU A 108 1.54 8.13 9.15
N ILE A 109 1.37 8.96 10.17
CA ILE A 109 1.83 8.64 11.52
C ILE A 109 0.67 8.02 12.28
N LYS A 110 0.91 6.85 12.86
CA LYS A 110 -0.11 6.15 13.64
C LYS A 110 -0.44 6.95 14.90
N PRO A 111 -1.70 6.96 15.35
CA PRO A 111 -2.83 6.17 14.87
C PRO A 111 -3.45 6.76 13.60
N ILE A 112 -3.91 5.87 12.73
CA ILE A 112 -4.51 6.25 11.45
C ILE A 112 -5.95 5.76 11.45
N SER A 113 -6.90 6.66 11.18
CA SER A 113 -8.30 6.29 11.18
C SER A 113 -8.71 5.67 9.85
N PHE A 114 -9.79 4.90 9.90
CA PHE A 114 -10.43 4.36 8.69
C PHE A 114 -10.69 5.48 7.68
N GLY A 115 -11.32 6.58 8.15
CA GLY A 115 -11.68 7.66 7.23
C GLY A 115 -10.48 8.34 6.60
N GLN A 116 -9.42 8.53 7.38
CA GLN A 116 -8.21 9.15 6.85
C GLN A 116 -7.63 8.31 5.71
N LEU A 117 -7.51 7.01 5.91
CA LEU A 117 -6.94 6.15 4.89
C LEU A 117 -7.89 5.98 3.70
N ARG A 118 -9.19 5.81 3.96
CA ARG A 118 -10.18 5.72 2.90
C ARG A 118 -10.13 6.96 1.99
N ASP A 119 -10.12 8.14 2.59
CA ASP A 119 -10.17 9.37 1.80
C ASP A 119 -8.91 9.57 0.98
N LEU A 120 -7.74 9.28 1.57
CA LEU A 120 -6.49 9.39 0.84
C LEU A 120 -6.46 8.42 -0.34
N THR A 121 -6.79 7.15 -0.09
CA THR A 121 -6.67 6.14 -1.14
C THR A 121 -7.76 6.29 -2.20
N ALA A 122 -8.91 6.87 -1.83
CA ALA A 122 -9.93 7.18 -2.83
C ALA A 122 -9.40 8.20 -3.83
N ARG A 123 -8.63 9.19 -3.36
CA ARG A 123 -8.04 10.18 -4.26
C ARG A 123 -6.94 9.58 -5.13
N LEU A 124 -6.30 8.52 -4.66
CA LEU A 124 -5.24 7.83 -5.41
C LEU A 124 -5.77 6.78 -6.36
N ASN A 125 -7.07 6.48 -6.31
CA ASN A 125 -7.67 5.44 -7.14
C ASN A 125 -7.54 5.86 -8.61
N PRO A 126 -6.85 5.05 -9.44
CA PRO A 126 -6.63 5.42 -10.84
C PRO A 126 -7.88 5.33 -11.69
N ILE A 127 -8.96 4.74 -11.16
CA ILE A 127 -10.20 4.61 -11.90
C ILE A 127 -11.15 5.70 -11.44
N ASP A 128 -11.56 6.55 -12.38
CA ASP A 128 -12.48 7.64 -12.10
C ASP A 128 -13.88 7.05 -11.97
N PRO A 129 -14.53 7.18 -10.78
CA PRO A 129 -15.86 6.63 -10.62
C PRO A 129 -16.91 7.32 -11.49
N GLU A 130 -16.61 8.49 -12.04
CA GLU A 130 -17.52 9.22 -12.92
C GLU A 130 -17.53 8.66 -14.32
N GLU A 131 -16.59 7.78 -14.63
CA GLU A 131 -16.50 7.13 -15.91
C GLU A 131 -16.89 5.67 -15.80
#